data_f749384784f93190bd7aee848aca0469
#
_entry.id   f749384784f93190bd7aee848aca0469
#
_cell.length_a   1.000
_cell.length_b   1.000
_cell.length_c   1.000
_cell.angle_alpha   90.00
_cell.angle_beta   90.00
_cell.angle_gamma   90.00
#
_symmetry.space_group_name_H-M   'P 1'
#
loop_
_entity.id
_entity.type
_entity.pdbx_description
1 polymer ?
#
loop_
_entity_poly.entity_id
_entity_poly.type
_entity_poly.pdbx_seq_one_letter_code
_entity_poly.pdbx_strand_id
1 'polypeptide(L)'
;MEQASLFDYPYRAGAKEETTSREAAEAIEKHGRAARLRDDVAAYYRAGHKATADECAAALNENPLSLRPRVSELHARGLLKPTGERRASLAGGRQSHVWEWA
;
A
#
# COMPACT_ATOMS: atom_id res chain seq x y z
N MET A 1 40.70 -7.93 4.24
CA MET A 1 40.03 -7.86 4.04
C MET A 1 39.44 -7.88 3.94
N GLU A 2 39.70 -7.72 4.02
CA GLU A 2 38.96 -7.68 3.95
C GLU A 2 38.13 -7.45 3.64
N GLN A 3 38.22 -7.59 3.43
CA GLN A 3 37.27 -7.37 3.12
C GLN A 3 36.50 -7.19 2.70
N ALA A 4 36.83 -7.33 2.71
CA ALA A 4 35.92 -7.18 2.27
C ALA A 4 35.11 -6.99 1.89
N SER A 5 35.38 -6.97 1.76
CA SER A 5 34.42 -6.78 1.33
C SER A 5 33.60 -6.42 0.85
N LEU A 6 34.01 -6.34 0.48
CA LEU A 6 33.06 -6.06 0.16
C LEU A 6 32.09 -5.75 0.22
N PHE A 7 32.47 -5.82 0.26
CA PHE A 7 31.41 -5.64 0.61
C PHE A 7 31.16 -5.36 1.32
N ASP A 8 32.03 -5.26 1.40
CA ASP A 8 31.77 -5.05 2.09
C ASP A 8 31.73 -4.69 2.92
N TYR A 9 32.42 -4.57 3.12
CA TYR A 9 32.42 -4.31 3.83
C TYR A 9 32.42 -4.31 4.72
N PRO A 10 32.88 -4.19 4.81
CA PRO A 10 32.96 -4.44 5.63
C PRO A 10 32.68 -4.43 6.51
N TYR A 11 32.82 -4.74 7.06
CA TYR A 11 32.31 -4.86 7.89
C TYR A 11 32.28 -5.17 8.71
N ARG A 12 32.49 -5.30 9.05
CA ARG A 12 32.56 -5.55 9.97
C ARG A 12 32.02 -5.91 10.78
N ALA A 13 31.94 -6.44 11.03
CA ALA A 13 31.20 -7.07 11.50
C ALA A 13 30.45 -7.40 12.67
N GLY A 14 29.29 -7.93 12.67
CA GLY A 14 28.64 -8.29 13.86
C GLY A 14 27.16 -8.45 13.77
N ALA A 15 26.58 -9.02 14.83
CA ALA A 15 25.14 -9.22 14.94
C ALA A 15 24.35 -7.94 14.77
N LYS A 16 24.93 -6.85 15.18
CA LYS A 16 24.31 -5.55 15.07
C LYS A 16 24.02 -5.16 13.63
N GLU A 17 24.98 -5.42 12.76
CA GLU A 17 24.81 -5.16 11.34
C GLU A 17 23.74 -6.04 10.72
N GLU A 18 23.71 -7.29 11.13
CA GLU A 18 22.71 -8.22 10.65
C GLU A 18 21.30 -7.78 11.03
N THR A 19 21.10 -7.32 12.25
CA THR A 19 19.82 -6.85 12.70
C THR A 19 19.36 -5.65 11.88
N THR A 20 20.26 -4.70 11.64
CA THR A 20 19.93 -3.52 10.84
C THR A 20 19.55 -3.91 9.41
N SER A 21 20.29 -4.84 8.82
CA SER A 21 19.99 -5.31 7.46
C SER A 21 18.62 -5.95 7.40
N ARG A 22 18.27 -6.74 8.39
CA ARG A 22 16.95 -7.38 8.44
C ARG A 22 15.84 -6.35 8.53
N GLU A 23 16.00 -5.34 9.36
CA GLU A 23 15.01 -4.27 9.47
C GLU A 23 14.85 -3.52 8.16
N ALA A 24 15.96 -3.23 7.48
CA ALA A 24 15.91 -2.58 6.19
C ALA A 24 15.19 -3.42 5.16
N ALA A 25 15.43 -4.73 5.15
CA ALA A 25 14.77 -5.64 4.21
C ALA A 25 13.27 -5.70 4.48
N GLU A 26 12.86 -5.72 5.77
CA GLU A 26 11.44 -5.70 6.11
C GLU A 26 10.77 -4.41 5.68
N ALA A 27 11.44 -3.28 5.83
CA ALA A 27 10.91 -1.99 5.42
C ALA A 27 10.72 -1.95 3.89
N ILE A 28 11.69 -2.44 3.15
CA ILE A 28 11.61 -2.51 1.68
C ILE A 28 10.44 -3.39 1.26
N GLU A 29 10.27 -4.52 1.93
CA GLU A 29 9.19 -5.44 1.61
C GLU A 29 7.82 -4.80 1.85
N LYS A 30 7.66 -4.08 2.96
CA LYS A 30 6.41 -3.38 3.25
C LYS A 30 6.12 -2.31 2.20
N HIS A 31 7.13 -1.55 1.80
CA HIS A 31 6.98 -0.53 0.76
C HIS A 31 6.63 -1.17 -0.59
N GLY A 32 7.24 -2.30 -0.90
CA GLY A 32 6.96 -3.02 -2.13
C GLY A 32 5.53 -3.51 -2.18
N ARG A 33 5.01 -4.02 -1.06
CA ARG A 33 3.62 -4.46 -0.98
C ARG A 33 2.65 -3.31 -1.11
N ALA A 34 2.97 -2.17 -0.49
CA ALA A 34 2.13 -0.98 -0.59
C ALA A 34 2.06 -0.49 -2.04
N ALA A 35 3.18 -0.47 -2.74
CA ALA A 35 3.21 -0.06 -4.14
C ALA A 35 2.40 -1.00 -5.02
N ARG A 36 2.54 -2.31 -4.81
CA ARG A 36 1.79 -3.30 -5.57
C ARG A 36 0.29 -3.17 -5.31
N LEU A 37 -0.10 -3.00 -4.05
CA LEU A 37 -1.49 -2.84 -3.71
C LEU A 37 -2.07 -1.56 -4.32
N ARG A 38 -1.28 -0.49 -4.34
CA ARG A 38 -1.70 0.76 -4.98
C ARG A 38 -1.96 0.54 -6.47
N ASP A 39 -1.11 -0.22 -7.14
CA ASP A 39 -1.30 -0.54 -8.55
C ASP A 39 -2.58 -1.37 -8.76
N ASP A 40 -2.83 -2.33 -7.88
CA ASP A 40 -4.03 -3.16 -7.96
C ASP A 40 -5.29 -2.32 -7.76
N VAL A 41 -5.28 -1.40 -6.80
CA VAL A 41 -6.39 -0.50 -6.55
C VAL A 41 -6.62 0.41 -7.75
N ALA A 42 -5.55 0.96 -8.31
CA ALA A 42 -5.65 1.80 -9.51
C ALA A 42 -6.27 1.03 -10.67
N ALA A 43 -5.85 -0.21 -10.89
CA ALA A 43 -6.39 -1.04 -11.96
C ALA A 43 -7.89 -1.31 -11.74
N TYR A 44 -8.29 -1.55 -10.49
CA TYR A 44 -9.68 -1.79 -10.17
C TYR A 44 -10.56 -0.60 -10.57
N TYR A 45 -10.18 0.60 -10.17
CA TYR A 45 -10.96 1.79 -10.49
C TYR A 45 -10.87 2.17 -11.96
N ARG A 46 -9.71 1.98 -12.59
CA ARG A 46 -9.55 2.25 -14.02
C ARG A 46 -10.45 1.36 -14.87
N ALA A 47 -10.81 0.20 -14.38
CA ALA A 47 -11.74 -0.69 -15.08
C ALA A 47 -13.17 -0.15 -15.06
N GLY A 48 -13.44 0.94 -14.36
CA GLY A 48 -14.76 1.57 -14.35
C GLY A 48 -15.57 1.33 -13.11
N HIS A 49 -14.99 0.69 -12.10
CA HIS A 49 -15.72 0.44 -10.85
C HIS A 49 -15.88 1.73 -10.04
N LYS A 50 -17.04 1.87 -9.42
CA LYS A 50 -17.33 2.94 -8.49
C LYS A 50 -17.63 2.31 -7.14
N ALA A 51 -16.77 2.53 -6.17
CA ALA A 51 -16.83 1.77 -4.92
C ALA A 51 -16.19 2.54 -3.79
N THR A 52 -16.59 2.21 -2.56
CA THR A 52 -15.88 2.68 -1.38
C THR A 52 -14.56 1.92 -1.25
N ALA A 53 -13.65 2.44 -0.43
CA ALA A 53 -12.39 1.75 -0.19
C ALA A 53 -12.63 0.34 0.37
N ASP A 54 -13.60 0.19 1.27
CA ASP A 54 -13.91 -1.13 1.84
C ASP A 54 -14.47 -2.08 0.80
N GLU A 55 -15.31 -1.59 -0.13
CA GLU A 55 -15.83 -2.40 -1.22
C GLU A 55 -14.70 -2.84 -2.15
N CYS A 56 -13.78 -1.95 -2.44
CA CYS A 56 -12.61 -2.27 -3.24
C CYS A 56 -11.77 -3.35 -2.56
N ALA A 57 -11.57 -3.20 -1.24
CA ALA A 57 -10.81 -4.20 -0.49
C ALA A 57 -11.47 -5.57 -0.54
N ALA A 58 -12.78 -5.62 -0.41
CA ALA A 58 -13.52 -6.88 -0.51
C ALA A 58 -13.36 -7.49 -1.90
N ALA A 59 -13.45 -6.67 -2.94
CA ALA A 59 -13.33 -7.15 -4.32
C ALA A 59 -11.93 -7.69 -4.61
N LEU A 60 -10.90 -7.08 -4.02
CA LEU A 60 -9.52 -7.52 -4.21
C LEU A 60 -9.08 -8.54 -3.18
N ASN A 61 -9.96 -8.90 -2.24
CA ASN A 61 -9.64 -9.81 -1.15
C ASN A 61 -8.45 -9.31 -0.33
N GLU A 62 -8.49 -8.03 0.02
CA GLU A 62 -7.43 -7.37 0.77
C GLU A 62 -7.95 -6.80 2.08
N ASN A 63 -7.03 -6.55 3.00
CA ASN A 63 -7.37 -5.94 4.28
C ASN A 63 -7.72 -4.46 4.07
N PRO A 64 -8.91 -4.01 4.51
CA PRO A 64 -9.27 -2.60 4.35
C PRO A 64 -8.30 -1.64 5.00
N LEU A 65 -7.67 -2.02 6.12
CA LEU A 65 -6.71 -1.16 6.80
C LEU A 65 -5.46 -0.91 5.96
N SER A 66 -5.09 -1.88 5.12
CA SER A 66 -3.96 -1.72 4.21
C SER A 66 -4.36 -0.98 2.94
N LEU A 67 -5.61 -1.13 2.52
CA LEU A 67 -6.07 -0.58 1.26
C LEU A 67 -6.50 0.88 1.35
N ARG A 68 -7.11 1.29 2.45
CA ARG A 68 -7.58 2.67 2.61
C ARG A 68 -6.49 3.71 2.36
N PRO A 69 -5.26 3.55 2.89
CA PRO A 69 -4.20 4.49 2.58
C PRO A 69 -3.87 4.55 1.08
N ARG A 70 -4.03 3.45 0.36
CA ARG A 70 -3.76 3.43 -1.09
C ARG A 70 -4.77 4.28 -1.84
N VAL A 71 -6.04 4.23 -1.42
CA VAL A 71 -7.07 5.08 -2.01
C VAL A 71 -6.76 6.55 -1.75
N SER A 72 -6.38 6.89 -0.53
CA SER A 72 -6.01 8.26 -0.18
C SER A 72 -4.82 8.76 -1.01
N GLU A 73 -3.83 7.90 -1.22
CA GLU A 73 -2.66 8.26 -2.02
C GLU A 73 -3.03 8.53 -3.48
N LEU A 74 -3.91 7.70 -4.03
CA LEU A 74 -4.36 7.89 -5.41
C LEU A 74 -5.20 9.16 -5.54
N HIS A 75 -6.02 9.45 -4.54
CA HIS A 75 -6.79 10.68 -4.52
C HIS A 75 -5.86 11.90 -4.44
N ALA A 76 -4.85 11.84 -3.58
CA ALA A 76 -3.89 12.94 -3.47
C ALA A 76 -3.14 13.19 -4.76
N ARG A 77 -2.98 12.17 -5.59
CA ARG A 77 -2.32 12.29 -6.90
C ARG A 77 -3.27 12.72 -8.01
N GLY A 78 -4.54 12.93 -7.69
CA GLY A 78 -5.53 13.33 -8.67
C GLY A 78 -6.04 12.21 -9.55
N LEU A 79 -5.78 10.95 -9.18
CA LEU A 79 -6.17 9.79 -9.99
C LEU A 79 -7.54 9.24 -9.60
N LEU A 80 -8.01 9.52 -8.37
CA LEU A 80 -9.34 9.16 -7.91
C LEU A 80 -10.07 10.40 -7.45
N LYS A 81 -11.39 10.37 -7.59
CA LYS A 81 -12.24 11.47 -7.10
C LYS A 81 -13.49 10.88 -6.46
N PRO A 82 -14.08 11.58 -5.48
CA PRO A 82 -15.35 11.15 -4.92
C PRO A 82 -16.46 11.38 -5.96
N THR A 83 -17.39 10.43 -6.02
CA THR A 83 -18.52 10.54 -6.95
C THR A 83 -19.60 11.48 -6.43
N GLY A 84 -19.55 11.84 -5.14
CA GLY A 84 -20.63 12.56 -4.47
C GLY A 84 -21.57 11.62 -3.74
N GLU A 85 -21.48 10.33 -4.01
CA GLU A 85 -22.28 9.32 -3.34
C GLU A 85 -21.55 8.84 -2.09
N ARG A 86 -22.31 8.39 -1.10
CA ARG A 86 -21.76 7.77 0.10
C ARG A 86 -22.51 6.50 0.39
N ARG A 87 -21.80 5.52 0.91
CA ARG A 87 -22.40 4.24 1.30
C ARG A 87 -21.91 3.86 2.68
N ALA A 88 -22.71 3.04 3.37
CA ALA A 88 -22.31 2.51 4.66
C ALA A 88 -21.09 1.62 4.48
N SER A 89 -20.12 1.77 5.38
CA SER A 89 -18.94 0.95 5.37
C SER A 89 -19.32 -0.49 5.71
N LEU A 90 -18.72 -1.44 5.00
CA LEU A 90 -18.95 -2.86 5.27
C LEU A 90 -18.51 -3.26 6.68
N ALA A 91 -17.56 -2.52 7.25
CA ALA A 91 -16.95 -2.90 8.52
C ALA A 91 -17.59 -2.24 9.73
N GLY A 92 -18.31 -1.13 9.58
CA GLY A 92 -18.74 -0.42 10.77
C GLY A 92 -19.94 0.49 10.64
N GLY A 93 -20.62 0.48 9.54
CA GLY A 93 -21.83 1.30 9.38
C GLY A 93 -21.60 2.78 9.21
N ARG A 94 -20.36 3.24 9.18
CA ARG A 94 -20.06 4.63 8.89
C ARG A 94 -20.23 4.90 7.40
N GLN A 95 -20.61 6.12 7.07
CA GLN A 95 -20.72 6.53 5.68
C GLN A 95 -19.32 6.76 5.10
N SER A 96 -19.07 6.20 3.94
CA SER A 96 -17.77 6.34 3.23
C SER A 96 -18.03 6.89 1.85
N HIS A 97 -17.06 7.65 1.34
CA HIS A 97 -17.13 8.16 -0.02
C HIS A 97 -17.05 7.00 -1.01
N VAL A 98 -17.84 7.10 -2.07
CA VAL A 98 -17.71 6.22 -3.23
C VAL A 98 -16.73 6.90 -4.18
N TRP A 99 -15.70 6.19 -4.55
CA TRP A 99 -14.62 6.70 -5.39
C TRP A 99 -14.77 6.22 -6.81
N GLU A 100 -14.24 7.00 -7.75
CA GLU A 100 -14.17 6.60 -9.15
C GLU A 100 -12.86 7.11 -9.74
N TRP A 101 -12.47 6.54 -10.86
CA TRP A 101 -11.27 6.98 -11.59
C TRP A 101 -11.52 8.38 -12.14
N ALA A 102 -10.58 9.28 -11.86
CA ALA A 102 -10.73 10.69 -12.28
C ALA A 102 -10.54 10.90 -13.77
#